data_bdbeea133efd6473e5225b79a67d8431
#
_entry.id   bdbeea133efd6473e5225b79a67d8431
#
_cell.length_a   1.000
_cell.length_b   1.000
_cell.length_c   1.000
_cell.angle_alpha   90.00
_cell.angle_beta   90.00
_cell.angle_gamma   90.00
#
_symmetry.space_group_name_H-M   'P 1'
#
loop_
_entity.id
_entity.type
_entity.pdbx_description
1 polymer ?
#
loop_
_entity_poly.entity_id
_entity_poly.type
_entity_poly.pdbx_seq_one_letter_code
_entity_poly.pdbx_strand_id
1 'polypeptide(L)'
;KLPTAGLHWIIADKNESITVESVADGLHIYDNPVGVLTNNPPFETQMFLLNNYMSLSAKQPQNTFANGLTLNSYSRGMGAIGLPGDLSSASRFVRAAFTKMNSISGESENESVSQFFHILGSVDQQRGCCEVSEGKYEITIYTSCCNAAKGIYYYTTYNNHQISAVDMHRENLDGTELIRYPLITEQQINFQN
;
A
#
# COMPACT_ATOMS: atom_id res chain seq x y z
N LYS A 1 17.26 -26.23 1.19
CA LYS A 1 15.97 -26.04 1.88
C LYS A 1 15.87 -24.53 2.18
N LEU A 2 14.92 -23.87 1.54
CA LEU A 2 14.54 -22.51 1.95
C LEU A 2 14.00 -22.59 3.38
N PRO A 3 14.30 -21.60 4.26
CA PRO A 3 13.75 -21.61 5.60
C PRO A 3 12.22 -21.55 5.48
N THR A 4 11.54 -22.44 6.18
CA THR A 4 10.07 -22.52 6.29
C THR A 4 9.54 -21.47 7.27
N ALA A 5 9.99 -20.24 7.15
CA ALA A 5 9.31 -19.15 7.81
C ALA A 5 8.01 -18.90 7.04
N GLY A 6 6.89 -18.70 7.75
CA GLY A 6 5.62 -18.33 7.14
C GLY A 6 5.71 -16.94 6.50
N LEU A 7 6.35 -16.87 5.34
CA LEU A 7 6.57 -15.65 4.58
C LEU A 7 5.68 -15.65 3.34
N HIS A 8 5.38 -14.46 2.87
CA HIS A 8 4.72 -14.25 1.60
C HIS A 8 5.38 -13.10 0.83
N TRP A 9 5.21 -13.10 -0.46
CA TRP A 9 5.79 -12.14 -1.38
C TRP A 9 4.75 -11.70 -2.41
N ILE A 10 4.80 -10.44 -2.78
CA ILE A 10 4.17 -9.93 -3.99
C ILE A 10 5.26 -9.74 -5.04
N ILE A 11 5.02 -10.25 -6.23
CA ILE A 11 5.91 -10.12 -7.39
C ILE A 11 5.07 -9.52 -8.51
N ALA A 12 5.54 -8.41 -9.07
CA ALA A 12 4.78 -7.68 -10.07
C ALA A 12 5.68 -7.15 -11.18
N ASP A 13 5.13 -7.10 -12.36
CA ASP A 13 5.66 -6.35 -13.50
C ASP A 13 4.62 -5.37 -14.04
N LYS A 14 4.81 -4.88 -15.27
CA LYS A 14 3.88 -3.92 -15.89
C LYS A 14 2.53 -4.55 -16.31
N ASN A 15 2.43 -5.87 -16.39
CA ASN A 15 1.27 -6.57 -16.95
C ASN A 15 0.47 -7.29 -15.86
N GLU A 16 1.17 -7.85 -14.86
CA GLU A 16 0.55 -8.73 -13.87
C GLU A 16 1.22 -8.63 -12.50
N SER A 17 0.54 -9.13 -11.49
CA SER A 17 1.13 -9.37 -10.18
C SER A 17 0.65 -10.71 -9.62
N ILE A 18 1.55 -11.39 -8.92
CA ILE A 18 1.28 -12.65 -8.24
C ILE A 18 1.59 -12.52 -6.75
N THR A 19 0.92 -13.33 -5.95
CA THR A 19 1.26 -13.54 -4.54
C THR A 19 1.82 -14.95 -4.39
N VAL A 20 2.96 -15.06 -3.70
CA VAL A 20 3.58 -16.33 -3.34
C VAL A 20 3.54 -16.45 -1.81
N GLU A 21 2.92 -17.49 -1.29
CA GLU A 21 2.78 -17.72 0.15
C GLU A 21 3.33 -19.09 0.55
N SER A 22 4.14 -19.10 1.62
CA SER A 22 4.57 -20.34 2.28
C SER A 22 3.69 -20.55 3.50
N VAL A 23 2.74 -21.46 3.39
CA VAL A 23 1.78 -21.84 4.43
C VAL A 23 2.01 -23.27 4.91
N ALA A 24 1.25 -23.73 5.90
CA ALA A 24 1.50 -25.02 6.55
C ALA A 24 1.46 -26.23 5.63
N ASP A 25 0.66 -26.19 4.58
CA ASP A 25 0.49 -27.27 3.59
C ASP A 25 1.37 -27.12 2.33
N GLY A 26 2.18 -26.03 2.25
CA GLY A 26 3.13 -25.86 1.15
C GLY A 26 3.29 -24.42 0.66
N LEU A 27 3.83 -24.34 -0.56
CA LEU A 27 4.00 -23.09 -1.29
C LEU A 27 2.83 -22.91 -2.26
N HIS A 28 2.14 -21.80 -2.13
CA HIS A 28 1.01 -21.44 -3.00
C HIS A 28 1.36 -20.22 -3.83
N ILE A 29 0.88 -20.19 -5.07
CA ILE A 29 1.04 -19.07 -6.00
C ILE A 29 -0.36 -18.69 -6.49
N TYR A 30 -0.69 -17.40 -6.33
CA TYR A 30 -1.99 -16.86 -6.71
C TYR A 30 -1.80 -15.69 -7.67
N ASP A 31 -2.68 -15.61 -8.67
CA ASP A 31 -2.87 -14.35 -9.39
C ASP A 31 -3.37 -13.28 -8.41
N ASN A 32 -2.79 -12.09 -8.49
CA ASN A 32 -3.15 -10.98 -7.60
C ASN A 32 -3.73 -9.80 -8.39
N PRO A 33 -5.02 -9.85 -8.74
CA PRO A 33 -5.64 -8.85 -9.61
C PRO A 33 -5.75 -7.46 -8.97
N VAL A 34 -5.65 -7.37 -7.64
CA VAL A 34 -5.65 -6.07 -6.95
C VAL A 34 -4.24 -5.50 -6.75
N GLY A 35 -3.20 -6.34 -6.89
CA GLY A 35 -1.80 -5.94 -6.71
C GLY A 35 -1.53 -5.36 -5.32
N VAL A 36 -2.12 -5.97 -4.29
CA VAL A 36 -1.95 -5.62 -2.87
C VAL A 36 -1.67 -6.89 -2.09
N LEU A 37 -0.79 -6.80 -1.12
CA LEU A 37 -0.50 -7.84 -0.16
C LEU A 37 -0.25 -7.18 1.21
N THR A 38 -0.84 -7.73 2.26
CA THR A 38 -0.62 -7.34 3.65
C THR A 38 -0.22 -8.57 4.47
N ASN A 39 -0.35 -8.55 5.78
CA ASN A 39 0.04 -9.66 6.65
C ASN A 39 -1.03 -10.79 6.64
N ASN A 40 -1.41 -11.31 7.81
CA ASN A 40 -2.48 -12.30 7.97
C ASN A 40 -3.89 -11.70 7.80
N PRO A 41 -4.90 -12.48 7.42
CA PRO A 41 -4.87 -13.89 7.03
C PRO A 41 -4.23 -14.14 5.67
N PRO A 42 -4.12 -15.42 5.21
CA PRO A 42 -3.60 -15.74 3.87
C PRO A 42 -4.31 -15.00 2.75
N PHE A 43 -3.61 -14.78 1.64
CA PHE A 43 -4.06 -13.95 0.53
C PHE A 43 -5.44 -14.36 -0.02
N GLU A 44 -5.70 -15.66 -0.20
CA GLU A 44 -6.99 -16.16 -0.68
C GLU A 44 -8.15 -15.73 0.25
N THR A 45 -7.92 -15.80 1.56
CA THR A 45 -8.90 -15.32 2.56
C THR A 45 -9.09 -13.81 2.46
N GLN A 46 -8.03 -13.03 2.28
CA GLN A 46 -8.14 -11.58 2.11
C GLN A 46 -8.92 -11.22 0.84
N MET A 47 -8.68 -11.93 -0.26
CA MET A 47 -9.46 -11.78 -1.50
C MET A 47 -10.93 -12.13 -1.29
N PHE A 48 -11.22 -13.22 -0.58
CA PHE A 48 -12.61 -13.59 -0.24
C PHE A 48 -13.31 -12.50 0.58
N LEU A 49 -12.62 -11.89 1.54
CA LEU A 49 -13.19 -10.83 2.37
C LEU A 49 -13.59 -9.58 1.58
N LEU A 50 -13.01 -9.32 0.41
CA LEU A 50 -13.41 -8.20 -0.45
C LEU A 50 -14.88 -8.27 -0.87
N ASN A 51 -15.50 -9.46 -0.88
CA ASN A 51 -16.93 -9.61 -1.17
C ASN A 51 -17.80 -8.81 -0.20
N ASN A 52 -17.37 -8.61 1.04
CA ASN A 52 -18.12 -7.81 2.03
C ASN A 52 -18.11 -6.31 1.69
N TYR A 53 -17.23 -5.88 0.79
CA TYR A 53 -16.97 -4.49 0.45
C TYR A 53 -17.33 -4.16 -1.00
N MET A 54 -18.02 -5.05 -1.72
CA MET A 54 -18.38 -4.85 -3.13
C MET A 54 -19.30 -3.65 -3.38
N SER A 55 -19.92 -3.11 -2.33
CA SER A 55 -20.75 -1.89 -2.41
C SER A 55 -19.95 -0.59 -2.34
N LEU A 56 -18.66 -0.65 -1.97
CA LEU A 56 -17.79 0.53 -1.93
C LEU A 56 -17.63 1.12 -3.33
N SER A 57 -17.68 2.44 -3.40
CA SER A 57 -17.58 3.18 -4.65
C SER A 57 -16.93 4.54 -4.46
N ALA A 58 -16.17 5.01 -5.44
CA ALA A 58 -15.74 6.40 -5.51
C ALA A 58 -16.90 7.37 -5.86
N LYS A 59 -18.02 6.85 -6.34
CA LYS A 59 -19.22 7.62 -6.68
C LYS A 59 -20.13 7.80 -5.46
N GLN A 60 -21.02 8.80 -5.52
CA GLN A 60 -22.06 8.97 -4.52
C GLN A 60 -23.01 7.76 -4.50
N PRO A 61 -23.44 7.30 -3.31
CA PRO A 61 -24.37 6.19 -3.20
C PRO A 61 -25.76 6.58 -3.73
N GLN A 62 -26.44 5.61 -4.31
CA GLN A 62 -27.88 5.73 -4.58
C GLN A 62 -28.66 5.23 -3.37
N ASN A 63 -29.86 5.82 -3.14
CA ASN A 63 -30.73 5.34 -2.09
C ASN A 63 -31.40 4.01 -2.50
N THR A 64 -30.85 2.92 -2.02
CA THR A 64 -31.39 1.56 -2.19
C THR A 64 -31.81 0.94 -0.85
N PHE A 65 -31.90 1.75 0.23
CA PHE A 65 -32.09 1.25 1.59
C PHE A 65 -33.47 0.58 1.78
N ALA A 66 -34.53 1.27 1.38
CA ALA A 66 -35.88 0.73 1.41
C ALA A 66 -36.80 1.50 0.45
N ASN A 67 -37.80 0.79 -0.10
CA ASN A 67 -38.82 1.43 -0.93
C ASN A 67 -39.66 2.42 -0.11
N GLY A 68 -39.89 3.59 -0.66
CA GLY A 68 -40.70 4.64 -0.01
C GLY A 68 -39.96 5.49 1.02
N LEU A 69 -38.68 5.17 1.34
CA LEU A 69 -37.84 6.00 2.20
C LEU A 69 -36.87 6.86 1.37
N THR A 70 -36.97 8.17 1.53
CA THR A 70 -36.05 9.12 0.85
C THR A 70 -34.86 9.42 1.75
N LEU A 71 -33.67 8.96 1.34
CA LEU A 71 -32.40 9.29 1.95
C LEU A 71 -31.53 10.03 0.93
N ASN A 72 -30.78 11.01 1.40
CA ASN A 72 -29.96 11.86 0.56
C ASN A 72 -28.50 11.88 1.04
N SER A 73 -27.58 11.96 0.10
CA SER A 73 -26.17 12.18 0.42
C SER A 73 -26.01 13.60 1.01
N TYR A 74 -25.35 13.70 2.15
CA TYR A 74 -25.07 14.98 2.83
C TYR A 74 -23.62 15.44 2.69
N SER A 75 -22.74 14.58 2.15
CA SER A 75 -21.33 14.90 1.94
C SER A 75 -20.76 14.14 0.72
N ARG A 76 -19.64 14.62 0.19
CA ARG A 76 -18.84 13.87 -0.81
C ARG A 76 -18.15 12.68 -0.16
N GLY A 77 -17.81 11.65 -0.95
CA GLY A 77 -17.11 10.46 -0.48
C GLY A 77 -17.99 9.43 0.22
N MET A 78 -19.31 9.64 0.28
CA MET A 78 -20.23 8.70 0.96
C MET A 78 -20.34 7.33 0.29
N GLY A 79 -19.91 7.18 -0.97
CA GLY A 79 -19.81 5.87 -1.61
C GLY A 79 -18.79 4.93 -0.95
N ALA A 80 -17.87 5.49 -0.17
CA ALA A 80 -16.89 4.73 0.59
C ALA A 80 -17.30 4.49 2.06
N ILE A 81 -18.56 4.75 2.44
CA ILE A 81 -19.06 4.41 3.79
C ILE A 81 -18.94 2.90 4.00
N GLY A 82 -18.29 2.51 5.10
CA GLY A 82 -17.97 1.12 5.41
C GLY A 82 -16.53 0.72 5.03
N LEU A 83 -15.76 1.59 4.38
CA LEU A 83 -14.32 1.36 4.21
C LEU A 83 -13.66 1.25 5.59
N PRO A 84 -12.99 0.12 5.92
CA PRO A 84 -12.49 -0.10 7.27
C PRO A 84 -11.34 0.85 7.60
N GLY A 85 -11.38 1.46 8.79
CA GLY A 85 -10.40 2.48 9.23
C GLY A 85 -9.35 1.97 10.21
N ASP A 86 -9.51 0.76 10.75
CA ASP A 86 -8.56 0.20 11.70
C ASP A 86 -7.25 -0.26 11.05
N LEU A 87 -6.23 -0.53 11.88
CA LEU A 87 -4.87 -0.86 11.42
C LEU A 87 -4.62 -2.36 11.26
N SER A 88 -5.65 -3.21 11.39
CA SER A 88 -5.49 -4.65 11.15
C SER A 88 -5.08 -4.93 9.71
N SER A 89 -4.43 -6.07 9.50
CA SER A 89 -3.95 -6.48 8.18
C SER A 89 -5.09 -6.58 7.16
N ALA A 90 -6.22 -7.19 7.52
CA ALA A 90 -7.37 -7.31 6.63
C ALA A 90 -7.97 -5.93 6.27
N SER A 91 -8.09 -5.03 7.23
CA SER A 91 -8.58 -3.67 6.99
C SER A 91 -7.64 -2.85 6.12
N ARG A 92 -6.33 -2.97 6.33
CA ARG A 92 -5.32 -2.35 5.46
C ARG A 92 -5.37 -2.91 4.04
N PHE A 93 -5.58 -4.22 3.89
CA PHE A 93 -5.74 -4.85 2.57
C PHE A 93 -6.92 -4.25 1.81
N VAL A 94 -8.10 -4.19 2.42
CA VAL A 94 -9.31 -3.61 1.82
C VAL A 94 -9.08 -2.13 1.45
N ARG A 95 -8.50 -1.35 2.37
CA ARG A 95 -8.22 0.07 2.15
C ARG A 95 -7.24 0.29 1.01
N ALA A 96 -6.13 -0.44 0.99
CA ALA A 96 -5.13 -0.35 -0.06
C ALA A 96 -5.71 -0.78 -1.43
N ALA A 97 -6.46 -1.88 -1.47
CA ALA A 97 -7.10 -2.37 -2.68
C ALA A 97 -8.10 -1.35 -3.22
N PHE A 98 -9.02 -0.83 -2.38
CA PHE A 98 -9.98 0.19 -2.80
C PHE A 98 -9.28 1.45 -3.29
N THR A 99 -8.31 1.97 -2.54
CA THR A 99 -7.59 3.19 -2.89
C THR A 99 -6.83 3.01 -4.20
N LYS A 100 -6.05 1.92 -4.34
CA LYS A 100 -5.28 1.64 -5.56
C LYS A 100 -6.17 1.50 -6.80
N MET A 101 -7.24 0.71 -6.69
CA MET A 101 -8.10 0.39 -7.84
C MET A 101 -8.96 1.57 -8.30
N ASN A 102 -9.19 2.57 -7.44
CA ASN A 102 -9.96 3.78 -7.77
C ASN A 102 -9.09 5.02 -7.97
N SER A 103 -7.79 4.94 -7.68
CA SER A 103 -6.87 6.06 -7.89
C SER A 103 -6.61 6.32 -9.37
N ILE A 104 -6.44 7.58 -9.71
CA ILE A 104 -6.05 8.03 -11.05
C ILE A 104 -4.66 8.65 -10.94
N SER A 105 -3.73 8.13 -11.71
CA SER A 105 -2.40 8.71 -11.85
C SER A 105 -2.41 9.88 -12.83
N GLY A 106 -1.50 10.85 -12.64
CA GLY A 106 -1.20 11.84 -13.66
C GLY A 106 -0.35 11.24 -14.81
N GLU A 107 -0.03 12.08 -15.79
CA GLU A 107 0.69 11.65 -17.00
C GLU A 107 2.22 11.61 -16.79
N SER A 108 2.73 12.42 -15.86
CA SER A 108 4.17 12.47 -15.56
C SER A 108 4.61 11.43 -14.54
N GLU A 109 5.89 11.09 -14.56
CA GLU A 109 6.50 10.22 -13.55
C GLU A 109 6.36 10.79 -12.14
N ASN A 110 6.59 12.09 -11.97
CA ASN A 110 6.49 12.74 -10.66
C ASN A 110 5.05 12.64 -10.10
N GLU A 111 4.03 12.81 -10.93
CA GLU A 111 2.63 12.63 -10.53
C GLU A 111 2.34 11.18 -10.18
N SER A 112 2.84 10.22 -10.97
CA SER A 112 2.66 8.79 -10.71
C SER A 112 3.34 8.36 -9.42
N VAL A 113 4.57 8.83 -9.17
CA VAL A 113 5.30 8.57 -7.92
C VAL A 113 4.56 9.19 -6.73
N SER A 114 4.13 10.45 -6.85
CA SER A 114 3.34 11.12 -5.81
C SER A 114 2.04 10.34 -5.52
N GLN A 115 1.30 9.94 -6.55
CA GLN A 115 0.08 9.15 -6.40
C GLN A 115 0.32 7.80 -5.71
N PHE A 116 1.44 7.15 -6.02
CA PHE A 116 1.82 5.90 -5.36
C PHE A 116 2.00 6.09 -3.84
N PHE A 117 2.68 7.15 -3.42
CA PHE A 117 2.84 7.46 -2.00
C PHE A 117 1.50 7.84 -1.33
N HIS A 118 0.57 8.48 -2.04
CA HIS A 118 -0.79 8.71 -1.53
C HIS A 118 -1.55 7.38 -1.31
N ILE A 119 -1.42 6.41 -2.22
CA ILE A 119 -2.04 5.10 -2.05
C ILE A 119 -1.49 4.41 -0.79
N LEU A 120 -0.17 4.36 -0.63
CA LEU A 120 0.47 3.74 0.54
C LEU A 120 0.18 4.52 1.84
N GLY A 121 0.09 5.85 1.78
CA GLY A 121 -0.29 6.68 2.92
C GLY A 121 -1.69 6.36 3.47
N SER A 122 -2.57 5.75 2.65
CA SER A 122 -3.89 5.30 3.12
C SER A 122 -3.83 4.18 4.16
N VAL A 123 -2.68 3.51 4.29
CA VAL A 123 -2.45 2.38 5.20
C VAL A 123 -1.30 2.63 6.18
N ASP A 124 -0.84 3.86 6.29
CA ASP A 124 0.21 4.24 7.25
C ASP A 124 -0.20 3.93 8.69
N GLN A 125 0.78 3.47 9.46
CA GLN A 125 0.63 3.16 10.88
C GLN A 125 1.35 4.21 11.71
N GLN A 126 0.59 4.98 12.49
CA GLN A 126 1.08 6.07 13.29
C GLN A 126 1.51 5.58 14.67
N ARG A 127 2.57 6.15 15.22
CA ARG A 127 3.04 5.83 16.57
C ARG A 127 1.94 6.10 17.59
N GLY A 128 1.70 5.11 18.45
CA GLY A 128 0.66 5.17 19.47
C GLY A 128 -0.68 4.56 19.08
N CYS A 129 -0.91 4.28 17.78
CA CYS A 129 -2.20 3.78 17.30
C CYS A 129 -2.27 2.23 17.21
N CYS A 130 -1.15 1.53 17.27
CA CYS A 130 -1.09 0.08 17.25
C CYS A 130 -0.01 -0.40 18.23
N GLU A 131 -0.40 -0.74 19.44
CA GLU A 131 0.50 -1.26 20.47
C GLU A 131 0.76 -2.75 20.25
N VAL A 132 2.04 -3.14 20.20
CA VAL A 132 2.48 -4.54 20.06
C VAL A 132 2.94 -5.14 21.38
N SER A 133 3.43 -4.31 22.30
CA SER A 133 3.72 -4.62 23.70
C SER A 133 3.81 -3.31 24.47
N GLU A 134 3.82 -3.37 25.81
CA GLU A 134 3.84 -2.18 26.66
C GLU A 134 4.86 -1.12 26.20
N GLY A 135 4.35 0.03 25.81
CA GLY A 135 5.14 1.17 25.31
C GLY A 135 5.80 0.99 23.94
N LYS A 136 5.53 -0.10 23.22
CA LYS A 136 6.06 -0.35 21.87
C LYS A 136 4.92 -0.36 20.84
N TYR A 137 5.10 0.38 19.78
CA TYR A 137 4.08 0.61 18.78
C TYR A 137 4.56 0.18 17.39
N GLU A 138 3.66 -0.43 16.61
CA GLU A 138 3.85 -0.61 15.18
C GLU A 138 3.81 0.76 14.48
N ILE A 139 4.73 0.97 13.56
CA ILE A 139 4.80 2.17 12.72
C ILE A 139 5.22 1.81 11.30
N THR A 140 4.82 2.62 10.33
CA THR A 140 5.35 2.55 8.97
C THR A 140 6.78 3.12 8.96
N ILE A 141 7.79 2.27 9.17
CA ILE A 141 9.19 2.70 9.30
C ILE A 141 9.66 3.46 8.05
N TYR A 142 9.33 2.94 6.88
CA TYR A 142 9.57 3.58 5.58
C TYR A 142 8.54 3.09 4.56
N THR A 143 8.36 3.89 3.52
CA THR A 143 7.53 3.59 2.37
C THR A 143 8.37 3.72 1.11
N SER A 144 8.25 2.82 0.17
CA SER A 144 9.06 2.85 -1.04
C SER A 144 8.30 2.38 -2.28
N CYS A 145 8.77 2.84 -3.44
CA CYS A 145 8.39 2.30 -4.74
C CYS A 145 9.58 2.21 -5.68
N CYS A 146 9.46 1.37 -6.69
CA CYS A 146 10.49 1.24 -7.72
C CYS A 146 9.87 1.46 -9.10
N ASN A 147 10.42 2.41 -9.86
CA ASN A 147 10.18 2.50 -11.29
C ASN A 147 11.17 1.54 -11.97
N ALA A 148 10.74 0.29 -12.16
CA ALA A 148 11.59 -0.76 -12.72
C ALA A 148 12.03 -0.45 -14.17
N ALA A 149 11.19 0.26 -14.95
CA ALA A 149 11.53 0.62 -16.33
C ALA A 149 12.67 1.66 -16.41
N LYS A 150 12.82 2.49 -15.38
CA LYS A 150 13.87 3.51 -15.30
C LYS A 150 14.96 3.18 -14.28
N GLY A 151 14.85 2.08 -13.56
CA GLY A 151 15.82 1.70 -12.54
C GLY A 151 15.93 2.72 -11.39
N ILE A 152 14.82 3.35 -11.00
CA ILE A 152 14.81 4.37 -9.94
C ILE A 152 14.01 3.84 -8.75
N TYR A 153 14.64 3.88 -7.59
CA TYR A 153 14.03 3.54 -6.31
C TYR A 153 13.71 4.82 -5.54
N TYR A 154 12.45 4.97 -5.13
CA TYR A 154 11.96 6.11 -4.36
C TYR A 154 11.57 5.67 -2.97
N TYR A 155 11.79 6.53 -1.95
CA TYR A 155 11.38 6.22 -0.59
C TYR A 155 11.08 7.47 0.23
N THR A 156 10.27 7.28 1.28
CA THR A 156 10.11 8.17 2.42
C THR A 156 10.38 7.40 3.70
N THR A 157 10.63 8.08 4.81
CA THR A 157 10.75 7.44 6.13
C THR A 157 9.71 8.01 7.07
N TYR A 158 9.48 7.34 8.21
CA TYR A 158 8.49 7.80 9.19
C TYR A 158 8.70 9.26 9.62
N ASN A 159 9.95 9.66 9.83
CA ASN A 159 10.27 11.01 10.26
C ASN A 159 10.57 11.98 9.09
N ASN A 160 10.71 11.50 7.87
CA ASN A 160 10.96 12.35 6.71
C ASN A 160 10.02 11.99 5.55
N HIS A 161 9.03 12.84 5.32
CA HIS A 161 8.05 12.67 4.25
C HIS A 161 8.52 13.23 2.90
N GLN A 162 9.71 13.85 2.84
CA GLN A 162 10.31 14.22 1.57
C GLN A 162 10.67 12.96 0.78
N ILE A 163 10.16 12.85 -0.44
CA ILE A 163 10.51 11.73 -1.32
C ILE A 163 11.98 11.85 -1.69
N SER A 164 12.74 10.81 -1.40
CA SER A 164 14.14 10.62 -1.78
C SER A 164 14.22 9.55 -2.87
N ALA A 165 15.23 9.65 -3.74
CA ALA A 165 15.39 8.72 -4.85
C ALA A 165 16.83 8.27 -5.03
N VAL A 166 17.00 7.02 -5.47
CA VAL A 166 18.27 6.47 -5.94
C VAL A 166 18.04 5.99 -7.38
N ASP A 167 18.79 6.61 -8.31
CA ASP A 167 18.81 6.24 -9.72
C ASP A 167 20.02 5.34 -9.96
N MET A 168 19.78 4.05 -10.24
CA MET A 168 20.83 3.07 -10.43
C MET A 168 21.76 3.40 -11.63
N HIS A 169 21.25 4.11 -12.63
CA HIS A 169 22.04 4.48 -13.81
C HIS A 169 23.04 5.61 -13.56
N ARG A 170 23.02 6.24 -12.38
CA ARG A 170 24.05 7.19 -11.94
C ARG A 170 25.24 6.52 -11.27
N GLU A 171 25.17 5.19 -11.14
CA GLU A 171 26.17 4.39 -10.47
C GLU A 171 26.95 3.51 -11.45
N ASN A 172 28.14 3.08 -11.04
CA ASN A 172 28.91 2.11 -11.79
C ASN A 172 28.35 0.70 -11.56
N LEU A 173 27.44 0.27 -12.44
CA LEU A 173 26.77 -1.03 -12.33
C LEU A 173 27.69 -2.22 -12.60
N ASP A 174 28.84 -1.99 -13.25
CA ASP A 174 29.87 -3.02 -13.51
C ASP A 174 30.92 -3.08 -12.38
N GLY A 175 30.76 -2.26 -11.34
CA GLY A 175 31.64 -2.24 -10.17
C GLY A 175 31.52 -3.50 -9.33
N THR A 176 32.61 -3.86 -8.64
CA THR A 176 32.65 -5.03 -7.72
C THR A 176 32.30 -4.64 -6.28
N GLU A 177 32.28 -3.35 -5.95
CA GLU A 177 32.01 -2.86 -4.62
C GLU A 177 30.51 -2.64 -4.40
N LEU A 178 30.05 -2.98 -3.19
CA LEU A 178 28.66 -2.76 -2.79
C LEU A 178 28.42 -1.26 -2.52
N ILE A 179 27.54 -0.65 -3.31
CA ILE A 179 27.10 0.73 -3.11
C ILE A 179 26.00 0.76 -2.05
N ARG A 180 26.14 1.64 -1.05
CA ARG A 180 25.21 1.75 0.07
C ARG A 180 24.75 3.18 0.27
N TYR A 181 23.46 3.38 0.45
CA TYR A 181 22.84 4.66 0.77
C TYR A 181 22.16 4.55 2.15
N PRO A 182 22.59 5.35 3.15
CA PRO A 182 21.85 5.44 4.39
C PRO A 182 20.48 6.10 4.14
N LEU A 183 19.44 5.59 4.79
CA LEU A 183 18.12 6.21 4.72
C LEU A 183 18.16 7.61 5.34
N ILE A 184 17.55 8.58 4.66
CA ILE A 184 17.38 9.94 5.18
C ILE A 184 16.20 9.93 6.14
N THR A 185 16.48 10.08 7.43
CA THR A 185 15.47 9.98 8.49
C THR A 185 15.15 11.32 9.17
N GLU A 186 15.92 12.37 8.87
CA GLU A 186 15.68 13.70 9.42
C GLU A 186 14.65 14.46 8.58
N GLN A 187 13.59 14.96 9.22
CA GLN A 187 12.55 15.76 8.55
C GLN A 187 13.17 17.03 7.96
N GLN A 188 12.93 17.22 6.68
CA GLN A 188 13.32 18.44 5.97
C GLN A 188 12.08 19.34 5.84
N ILE A 189 12.16 20.53 6.44
CA ILE A 189 11.12 21.55 6.35
C ILE A 189 11.63 22.66 5.43
N ASN A 190 10.90 22.89 4.35
CA ASN A 190 11.20 23.96 3.43
C ASN A 190 10.45 25.24 3.85
N PHE A 191 11.18 26.21 4.41
CA PHE A 191 10.60 27.52 4.74
C PHE A 191 10.50 28.36 3.46
N GLN A 192 9.32 28.94 3.21
CA GLN A 192 9.04 29.76 2.02
C GLN A 192 9.25 31.26 2.24
N ASN A 193 9.65 31.68 3.43
CA ASN A 193 9.93 33.06 3.81
C ASN A 193 11.41 33.24 4.17
#